data_dbf6143cf33a50362a5a0b23c6b21820
#
_entry.id   dbf6143cf33a50362a5a0b23c6b21820
#
_cell.length_a   1.000
_cell.length_b   1.000
_cell.length_c   1.000
_cell.angle_alpha   90.00
_cell.angle_beta   90.00
_cell.angle_gamma   90.00
#
_symmetry.space_group_name_H-M   'P 1'
#
loop_
_entity.id
_entity.type
_entity.pdbx_description
1 polymer ?
#
loop_
_entity_poly.entity_id
_entity_poly.type
_entity_poly.pdbx_seq_one_letter_code
_entity_poly.pdbx_strand_id
1 'polypeptide(L)'
;MRRSRASLARHSRALDRAIARRARMSRAGADAARASPTRGTHRGDAMAVGDDAARALFAWGCGEDGQLGLDDARSTARERCAASPRRVALEATTPASASRRGEATPLAPACGSRNSMCATTTGELYAWGWNSHRALSFGWQECDALFVDAPRRSRLEVGEGGRRLEVAAAASGGWHALCVDADGAVWGWGGNEYAQAGRADAEAEARSAAIPDRDWAPARALISPARMIPLPFAVSAVSCGGMSSFALLRDGRVFEWGLTSEEEEPREEPAHLPTLDKHVVEIAAGSFHLLMRTRNGEVLSYGNGMYGQLGLGAFSAADKPRVIETFGRVGVAKIAAGGWHSAAVTAGGLLYTWGRGEYGRLGHGDDCKDKVVPQLVDLGEDESNFIADVALGGSHSCAITCEGHVLSWGRNTLGRLGRVVSDPSPSCGHPGRVVFPPLPGGRFWRVDKISCGGRHTLAVAVAENLPSAAA
;
A
#
# COMPACT_ATOMS: atom_id res chain seq x y z
N MET A 1 -18.73 -22.15 25.28
CA MET A 1 -17.55 -22.15 26.16
C MET A 1 -16.39 -23.06 25.73
N ARG A 2 -16.59 -24.28 25.13
CA ARG A 2 -15.45 -25.14 24.68
C ARG A 2 -14.65 -24.56 23.49
N ARG A 3 -15.30 -23.86 22.54
CA ARG A 3 -14.61 -23.23 21.37
C ARG A 3 -13.71 -22.04 21.76
N SER A 4 -14.05 -21.29 22.81
CA SER A 4 -13.22 -20.15 23.28
C SER A 4 -11.92 -20.59 23.95
N ARG A 5 -11.94 -21.74 24.70
CA ARG A 5 -10.72 -22.28 25.31
C ARG A 5 -9.74 -22.85 24.28
N ALA A 6 -10.22 -23.46 23.20
CA ALA A 6 -9.37 -23.94 22.12
C ALA A 6 -8.75 -22.80 21.30
N SER A 7 -9.45 -21.68 21.14
CA SER A 7 -8.93 -20.47 20.51
C SER A 7 -7.85 -19.81 21.37
N LEU A 8 -8.08 -19.68 22.68
CA LEU A 8 -7.09 -19.14 23.62
C LEU A 8 -5.84 -20.03 23.73
N ALA A 9 -6.00 -21.35 23.70
CA ALA A 9 -4.86 -22.28 23.71
C ALA A 9 -4.05 -22.27 22.41
N ARG A 10 -4.69 -22.01 21.25
CA ARG A 10 -4.00 -21.76 19.97
C ARG A 10 -3.25 -20.45 19.99
N HIS A 11 -3.87 -19.39 20.52
CA HIS A 11 -3.26 -18.07 20.68
C HIS A 11 -2.01 -18.11 21.56
N SER A 12 -2.08 -18.80 22.72
CA SER A 12 -0.92 -19.01 23.60
C SER A 12 0.21 -19.75 22.91
N ARG A 13 -0.09 -20.86 22.23
CA ARG A 13 0.93 -21.65 21.50
C ARG A 13 1.55 -20.89 20.32
N ALA A 14 0.76 -20.10 19.59
CA ALA A 14 1.29 -19.24 18.52
C ALA A 14 2.21 -18.15 19.07
N LEU A 15 1.85 -17.57 20.21
CA LEU A 15 2.66 -16.57 20.92
C LEU A 15 3.98 -17.18 21.42
N ASP A 16 3.93 -18.38 22.02
CA ASP A 16 5.13 -19.08 22.53
C ASP A 16 6.09 -19.43 21.38
N ARG A 17 5.57 -19.85 20.20
CA ARG A 17 6.38 -20.10 19.01
C ARG A 17 7.00 -18.82 18.44
N ALA A 18 6.26 -17.71 18.40
CA ALA A 18 6.77 -16.42 17.95
C ALA A 18 7.90 -15.89 18.84
N ILE A 19 7.77 -16.06 20.17
CA ILE A 19 8.80 -15.73 21.15
C ILE A 19 10.05 -16.61 20.96
N ALA A 20 9.87 -17.92 20.79
CA ALA A 20 10.96 -18.85 20.57
C ALA A 20 11.73 -18.56 19.26
N ARG A 21 11.01 -18.16 18.21
CA ARG A 21 11.64 -17.78 16.92
C ARG A 21 12.46 -16.49 17.05
N ARG A 22 11.94 -15.47 17.74
CA ARG A 22 12.68 -14.23 18.01
C ARG A 22 14.00 -14.53 18.74
N ALA A 23 13.99 -15.46 19.69
CA ALA A 23 15.18 -15.89 20.39
C ALA A 23 16.19 -16.62 19.47
N ARG A 24 15.72 -17.41 18.50
CA ARG A 24 16.58 -18.09 17.50
C ARG A 24 17.18 -17.09 16.49
N MET A 25 16.37 -16.17 15.96
CA MET A 25 16.85 -15.16 15.00
C MET A 25 17.84 -14.19 15.65
N SER A 26 17.62 -13.82 16.92
CA SER A 26 18.57 -13.00 17.68
C SER A 26 19.91 -13.72 17.94
N ARG A 27 19.90 -15.04 18.13
CA ARG A 27 21.12 -15.86 18.26
C ARG A 27 21.84 -16.01 16.92
N ALA A 28 21.14 -16.27 15.83
CA ALA A 28 21.72 -16.34 14.49
C ALA A 28 22.35 -15.01 14.05
N GLY A 29 21.71 -13.87 14.36
CA GLY A 29 22.28 -12.53 14.13
C GLY A 29 23.51 -12.23 15.00
N ALA A 30 23.54 -12.73 16.24
CA ALA A 30 24.67 -12.57 17.16
C ALA A 30 25.88 -13.46 16.75
N ASP A 31 25.62 -14.65 16.23
CA ASP A 31 26.67 -15.56 15.74
C ASP A 31 27.27 -15.06 14.41
N ALA A 32 26.47 -14.47 13.52
CA ALA A 32 26.96 -13.80 12.31
C ALA A 32 27.81 -12.55 12.62
N ALA A 33 27.52 -11.82 13.70
CA ALA A 33 28.29 -10.66 14.14
C ALA A 33 29.63 -11.01 14.82
N ARG A 34 29.83 -12.26 15.25
CA ARG A 34 31.07 -12.73 15.88
C ARG A 34 32.14 -13.24 14.91
N ALA A 35 31.80 -13.43 13.64
CA ALA A 35 32.69 -14.00 12.63
C ALA A 35 33.27 -12.93 11.69
N SER A 36 33.91 -11.86 12.20
CA SER A 36 34.83 -11.05 11.40
C SER A 36 35.73 -10.16 12.27
N PRO A 37 37.02 -10.32 12.18
CA PRO A 37 37.93 -9.23 12.50
C PRO A 37 38.78 -8.86 11.30
N THR A 38 38.53 -7.73 10.63
CA THR A 38 39.64 -6.95 10.02
C THR A 38 39.20 -5.51 9.81
N ARG A 39 40.04 -4.60 10.26
CA ARG A 39 39.96 -3.14 10.08
C ARG A 39 40.10 -2.79 8.60
N GLY A 40 39.23 -1.89 8.10
CA GLY A 40 39.35 -1.29 6.77
C GLY A 40 38.43 -0.09 6.65
N THR A 41 39.00 1.05 6.58
CA THR A 41 38.63 2.43 6.24
C THR A 41 37.24 2.66 5.60
N HIS A 42 36.50 3.59 6.22
CA HIS A 42 35.23 4.16 5.72
C HIS A 42 35.35 4.73 4.29
N ARG A 43 34.62 4.13 3.37
CA ARG A 43 33.99 4.77 2.21
C ARG A 43 32.64 4.09 2.04
N GLY A 44 31.57 4.92 1.88
CA GLY A 44 30.21 4.39 1.73
C GLY A 44 30.09 3.51 0.49
N ASP A 45 29.97 2.24 0.73
CA ASP A 45 29.63 1.25 -0.30
C ASP A 45 28.11 1.15 -0.38
N ALA A 46 27.56 1.80 -1.43
CA ALA A 46 26.29 1.37 -1.99
C ALA A 46 26.43 -0.14 -2.31
N MET A 47 25.61 -0.98 -1.69
CA MET A 47 25.53 -2.40 -2.06
C MET A 47 25.27 -2.50 -3.56
N ALA A 48 26.25 -2.93 -4.31
CA ALA A 48 26.09 -3.36 -5.68
C ALA A 48 25.14 -4.56 -5.66
N VAL A 49 23.89 -4.34 -6.05
CA VAL A 49 22.94 -5.41 -6.38
C VAL A 49 23.53 -6.09 -7.60
N GLY A 50 23.91 -7.35 -7.47
CA GLY A 50 24.40 -8.18 -8.57
C GLY A 50 23.39 -8.13 -9.72
N ASP A 51 23.88 -7.78 -10.90
CA ASP A 51 23.18 -7.80 -12.18
C ASP A 51 22.68 -9.22 -12.43
N ASP A 52 21.35 -9.45 -12.41
CA ASP A 52 20.58 -10.44 -13.16
C ASP A 52 19.20 -10.81 -12.57
N ALA A 53 18.78 -10.27 -11.44
CA ALA A 53 17.42 -10.50 -10.94
C ALA A 53 16.45 -9.55 -11.66
N ALA A 54 15.85 -9.98 -12.76
CA ALA A 54 14.84 -9.19 -13.48
C ALA A 54 13.64 -8.92 -12.56
N ARG A 55 13.41 -7.66 -12.21
CA ARG A 55 12.22 -7.20 -11.49
C ARG A 55 11.08 -7.00 -12.48
N ALA A 56 9.87 -7.40 -12.09
CA ALA A 56 8.68 -7.23 -12.91
C ALA A 56 7.51 -6.70 -12.07
N LEU A 57 6.66 -5.89 -12.71
CA LEU A 57 5.40 -5.43 -12.15
C LEU A 57 4.28 -6.34 -12.66
N PHE A 58 3.39 -6.73 -11.75
CA PHE A 58 2.20 -7.52 -12.04
C PHE A 58 0.96 -6.80 -11.56
N ALA A 59 -0.16 -7.00 -12.28
CA ALA A 59 -1.47 -6.50 -11.92
C ALA A 59 -2.54 -7.58 -12.07
N TRP A 60 -3.57 -7.52 -11.23
CA TRP A 60 -4.78 -8.33 -11.35
C TRP A 60 -5.98 -7.64 -10.70
N GLY A 61 -7.18 -8.12 -11.00
CA GLY A 61 -8.42 -7.57 -10.50
C GLY A 61 -9.23 -6.85 -11.57
N CYS A 62 -9.96 -5.82 -11.16
CA CYS A 62 -10.77 -5.00 -12.04
C CYS A 62 -9.91 -4.11 -12.93
N GLY A 63 -10.19 -4.11 -14.23
CA GLY A 63 -9.53 -3.27 -15.23
C GLY A 63 -10.48 -2.30 -15.95
N GLU A 64 -11.73 -2.15 -15.47
CA GLU A 64 -12.77 -1.34 -16.12
C GLU A 64 -12.33 0.10 -16.41
N ASP A 65 -11.50 0.67 -15.56
CA ASP A 65 -10.99 2.04 -15.65
C ASP A 65 -9.53 2.13 -16.12
N GLY A 66 -8.98 1.05 -16.70
CA GLY A 66 -7.59 0.98 -17.12
C GLY A 66 -6.58 0.76 -15.98
N GLN A 67 -7.01 0.62 -14.73
CA GLN A 67 -6.14 0.56 -13.54
C GLN A 67 -5.20 -0.65 -13.49
N LEU A 68 -5.35 -1.63 -14.38
CA LEU A 68 -4.39 -2.73 -14.52
C LEU A 68 -3.17 -2.38 -15.39
N GLY A 69 -3.29 -1.38 -16.26
CA GLY A 69 -2.19 -0.95 -17.11
C GLY A 69 -1.78 -1.98 -18.18
N LEU A 70 -2.73 -2.75 -18.71
CA LEU A 70 -2.48 -3.88 -19.60
C LEU A 70 -2.65 -3.55 -21.09
N ASP A 71 -2.91 -2.27 -21.43
CA ASP A 71 -3.13 -1.77 -22.80
C ASP A 71 -4.25 -2.53 -23.56
N ASP A 72 -5.30 -2.92 -22.84
CA ASP A 72 -6.43 -3.69 -23.35
C ASP A 72 -7.57 -2.75 -23.89
N ALA A 73 -7.23 -1.60 -24.48
CA ALA A 73 -8.17 -0.54 -24.89
C ALA A 73 -9.28 -1.02 -25.85
N ARG A 74 -9.09 -2.15 -26.53
CA ARG A 74 -10.05 -2.73 -27.49
C ARG A 74 -11.05 -3.69 -26.85
N SER A 75 -10.84 -4.06 -25.60
CA SER A 75 -11.67 -5.03 -24.88
C SER A 75 -12.87 -4.36 -24.22
N THR A 76 -13.97 -5.11 -24.02
CA THR A 76 -15.09 -4.64 -23.18
C THR A 76 -14.63 -4.43 -21.74
N ALA A 77 -15.34 -3.59 -20.97
CA ALA A 77 -15.00 -3.28 -19.57
C ALA A 77 -14.80 -4.57 -18.73
N ARG A 78 -15.58 -5.63 -18.98
CA ARG A 78 -15.47 -6.91 -18.26
C ARG A 78 -14.26 -7.73 -18.68
N GLU A 79 -13.87 -7.70 -19.96
CA GLU A 79 -12.71 -8.41 -20.52
C GLU A 79 -11.39 -7.79 -20.06
N ARG A 80 -11.39 -6.50 -19.68
CA ARG A 80 -10.24 -5.82 -19.08
C ARG A 80 -9.92 -6.28 -17.66
N CYS A 81 -10.77 -7.08 -17.02
CA CYS A 81 -10.48 -7.65 -15.69
C CYS A 81 -9.53 -8.85 -15.82
N ALA A 82 -8.58 -8.98 -14.89
CA ALA A 82 -7.61 -10.08 -14.85
C ALA A 82 -7.85 -10.96 -13.62
N ALA A 83 -8.22 -12.21 -13.84
CA ALA A 83 -8.45 -13.20 -12.78
C ALA A 83 -7.15 -13.84 -12.24
N SER A 84 -6.00 -13.56 -12.87
CA SER A 84 -4.67 -13.99 -12.47
C SER A 84 -3.65 -12.88 -12.69
N PRO A 85 -2.47 -12.91 -12.04
CA PRO A 85 -1.43 -11.91 -12.24
C PRO A 85 -0.99 -11.82 -13.72
N ARG A 86 -1.03 -10.61 -14.27
CA ARG A 86 -0.53 -10.30 -15.62
C ARG A 86 0.61 -9.28 -15.49
N ARG A 87 1.65 -9.47 -16.29
CA ARG A 87 2.81 -8.55 -16.32
C ARG A 87 2.41 -7.21 -16.91
N VAL A 88 2.88 -6.13 -16.26
CA VAL A 88 2.69 -4.73 -16.69
C VAL A 88 4.04 -4.18 -17.12
N ALA A 89 4.12 -3.65 -18.35
CA ALA A 89 5.34 -3.03 -18.86
C ALA A 89 5.41 -1.55 -18.46
N LEU A 90 6.55 -1.12 -17.93
CA LEU A 90 6.87 0.29 -17.71
C LEU A 90 7.83 0.71 -18.84
N GLU A 91 7.32 1.36 -19.87
CA GLU A 91 8.16 1.76 -21.01
C GLU A 91 9.10 2.91 -20.64
N ALA A 92 10.40 2.71 -20.79
CA ALA A 92 11.39 3.77 -20.59
C ALA A 92 11.31 4.79 -21.73
N THR A 93 10.89 6.01 -21.42
CA THR A 93 10.79 7.13 -22.37
C THR A 93 12.03 8.02 -22.34
N THR A 94 13.23 7.51 -22.62
CA THR A 94 14.40 8.36 -22.80
C THR A 94 14.68 8.59 -24.28
N PRO A 95 14.68 9.86 -24.77
CA PRO A 95 15.00 10.19 -26.17
C PRO A 95 16.46 10.00 -26.55
N ALA A 96 17.36 9.71 -25.60
CA ALA A 96 18.79 9.89 -25.78
C ALA A 96 19.59 8.66 -26.25
N SER A 97 18.97 7.51 -26.47
CA SER A 97 19.68 6.41 -27.15
C SER A 97 18.70 5.46 -27.83
N ALA A 98 18.42 5.68 -29.08
CA ALA A 98 17.56 4.86 -29.94
C ALA A 98 18.04 3.39 -30.12
N SER A 99 19.02 2.93 -29.37
CA SER A 99 19.60 1.58 -29.51
C SER A 99 19.24 0.60 -28.38
N ARG A 100 18.65 1.05 -27.27
CA ARG A 100 18.11 0.13 -26.21
C ARG A 100 16.85 0.76 -25.62
N ARG A 101 15.68 0.36 -26.06
CA ARG A 101 14.42 0.53 -25.29
C ARG A 101 14.52 -0.37 -24.07
N GLY A 102 15.02 0.18 -22.95
CA GLY A 102 15.02 -0.51 -21.67
C GLY A 102 13.68 -0.34 -20.98
N GLU A 103 13.15 -1.39 -20.39
CA GLU A 103 12.00 -1.32 -19.49
C GLU A 103 12.45 -0.65 -18.17
N ALA A 104 11.66 0.29 -17.64
CA ALA A 104 11.97 0.92 -16.36
C ALA A 104 11.77 -0.11 -15.22
N THR A 105 12.70 -0.13 -14.26
CA THR A 105 12.68 -1.12 -13.17
C THR A 105 11.71 -0.70 -12.07
N PRO A 106 10.62 -1.46 -11.82
CA PRO A 106 9.65 -1.13 -10.78
C PRO A 106 10.25 -1.31 -9.37
N LEU A 107 9.95 -0.36 -8.47
CA LEU A 107 10.43 -0.38 -7.08
C LEU A 107 9.28 -0.48 -6.08
N ALA A 108 8.31 0.44 -6.14
CA ALA A 108 7.24 0.57 -5.17
C ALA A 108 5.89 0.83 -5.85
N PRO A 109 4.96 -0.14 -5.79
CA PRO A 109 3.61 0.02 -6.30
C PRO A 109 2.76 0.79 -5.29
N ALA A 110 1.85 1.64 -5.78
CA ALA A 110 0.84 2.32 -4.98
C ALA A 110 -0.51 2.27 -5.71
N CYS A 111 -1.52 1.74 -5.06
CA CYS A 111 -2.87 1.63 -5.59
C CYS A 111 -3.80 2.63 -4.90
N GLY A 112 -4.53 3.38 -5.69
CA GLY A 112 -5.67 4.16 -5.19
C GLY A 112 -6.99 3.42 -5.37
N SER A 113 -8.11 4.13 -5.28
CA SER A 113 -9.43 3.53 -5.44
C SER A 113 -9.62 2.91 -6.83
N ARG A 114 -9.26 3.66 -7.90
CA ARG A 114 -9.46 3.30 -9.31
C ARG A 114 -8.25 3.61 -10.20
N ASN A 115 -7.11 3.95 -9.62
CA ASN A 115 -5.87 4.26 -10.30
C ASN A 115 -4.69 3.52 -9.67
N SER A 116 -3.59 3.52 -10.36
CA SER A 116 -2.37 2.82 -10.03
C SER A 116 -1.15 3.68 -10.29
N MET A 117 -0.15 3.53 -9.46
CA MET A 117 1.15 4.18 -9.60
C MET A 117 2.28 3.19 -9.33
N CYS A 118 3.44 3.45 -9.88
CA CYS A 118 4.65 2.73 -9.56
C CYS A 118 5.85 3.66 -9.62
N ALA A 119 6.55 3.81 -8.50
CA ALA A 119 7.86 4.45 -8.48
C ALA A 119 8.92 3.45 -8.98
N THR A 120 9.93 3.95 -9.68
CA THR A 120 11.03 3.15 -10.25
C THR A 120 12.32 3.34 -9.45
N THR A 121 13.29 2.49 -9.70
CA THR A 121 14.64 2.60 -9.09
C THR A 121 15.39 3.86 -9.52
N THR A 122 14.93 4.53 -10.58
CA THR A 122 15.51 5.79 -11.10
C THR A 122 14.77 7.04 -10.60
N GLY A 123 13.84 6.88 -9.63
CA GLY A 123 13.06 8.01 -9.09
C GLY A 123 11.96 8.52 -10.04
N GLU A 124 11.63 7.79 -11.09
CA GLU A 124 10.50 8.12 -11.96
C GLU A 124 9.20 7.58 -11.38
N LEU A 125 8.10 8.32 -11.54
CA LEU A 125 6.76 7.86 -11.21
C LEU A 125 5.97 7.57 -12.48
N TYR A 126 5.40 6.38 -12.56
CA TYR A 126 4.41 5.99 -13.57
C TYR A 126 3.04 5.97 -12.94
N ALA A 127 2.01 6.40 -13.69
CA ALA A 127 0.62 6.41 -13.25
C ALA A 127 -0.30 5.97 -14.39
N TRP A 128 -1.43 5.33 -14.04
CA TRP A 128 -2.46 4.88 -14.99
C TRP A 128 -3.78 4.60 -14.27
N GLY A 129 -4.82 4.32 -15.04
CA GLY A 129 -6.16 4.10 -14.52
C GLY A 129 -7.03 5.35 -14.63
N TRP A 130 -7.98 5.51 -13.70
CA TRP A 130 -8.94 6.58 -13.72
C TRP A 130 -8.33 7.96 -13.45
N ASN A 131 -8.65 8.94 -14.30
CA ASN A 131 -8.04 10.27 -14.32
C ASN A 131 -9.07 11.42 -14.25
N SER A 132 -10.29 11.14 -13.82
CA SER A 132 -11.35 12.17 -13.81
C SER A 132 -10.97 13.40 -12.98
N HIS A 133 -10.26 13.20 -11.87
CA HIS A 133 -9.78 14.25 -10.97
C HIS A 133 -8.31 14.60 -11.23
N ARG A 134 -7.76 14.30 -12.41
CA ARG A 134 -6.35 14.50 -12.77
C ARG A 134 -5.37 13.85 -11.77
N ALA A 135 -5.80 12.75 -11.17
CA ALA A 135 -5.03 12.01 -10.17
C ALA A 135 -3.75 11.36 -10.72
N LEU A 136 -3.52 11.39 -12.04
CA LEU A 136 -2.35 10.78 -12.68
C LEU A 136 -1.20 11.77 -12.95
N SER A 137 -1.41 13.09 -12.75
CA SER A 137 -0.39 14.14 -12.89
C SER A 137 0.36 14.15 -14.24
N PHE A 138 -0.38 14.14 -15.36
CA PHE A 138 0.24 14.21 -16.71
C PHE A 138 0.44 15.65 -17.24
N GLY A 139 0.22 16.66 -16.42
CA GLY A 139 0.19 18.06 -16.84
C GLY A 139 -1.19 18.49 -17.36
N TRP A 140 -1.39 19.81 -17.41
CA TRP A 140 -2.71 20.39 -17.68
C TRP A 140 -3.19 20.19 -19.12
N GLN A 141 -2.29 20.15 -20.09
CA GLN A 141 -2.63 20.13 -21.51
C GLN A 141 -2.61 18.74 -22.16
N GLU A 142 -2.12 17.70 -21.49
CA GLU A 142 -1.72 16.48 -22.16
C GLU A 142 -2.66 15.29 -22.06
N CYS A 143 -3.59 15.28 -21.12
CA CYS A 143 -4.51 14.16 -21.00
C CYS A 143 -5.87 14.55 -20.40
N ASP A 144 -6.83 14.84 -21.28
CA ASP A 144 -8.25 14.96 -20.94
C ASP A 144 -8.97 13.60 -20.88
N ALA A 145 -8.24 12.50 -21.08
CA ALA A 145 -8.82 11.17 -21.01
C ALA A 145 -9.31 10.88 -19.60
N LEU A 146 -10.53 10.33 -19.49
CA LEU A 146 -11.13 9.94 -18.20
C LEU A 146 -10.37 8.78 -17.54
N PHE A 147 -9.67 7.97 -18.34
CA PHE A 147 -8.83 6.88 -17.88
C PHE A 147 -7.68 6.61 -18.85
N VAL A 148 -6.64 5.97 -18.38
CA VAL A 148 -5.43 5.62 -19.12
C VAL A 148 -5.15 4.13 -18.92
N ASP A 149 -5.16 3.37 -20.01
CA ASP A 149 -5.08 1.90 -19.98
C ASP A 149 -3.65 1.35 -19.86
N ALA A 150 -2.64 2.18 -20.10
CA ALA A 150 -1.23 1.80 -20.04
C ALA A 150 -0.45 2.72 -19.07
N PRO A 151 0.59 2.22 -18.40
CA PRO A 151 1.45 3.07 -17.57
C PRO A 151 2.05 4.22 -18.38
N ARG A 152 1.86 5.44 -17.90
CA ARG A 152 2.51 6.63 -18.43
C ARG A 152 3.33 7.30 -17.34
N ARG A 153 4.48 7.84 -17.73
CA ARG A 153 5.31 8.61 -16.82
C ARG A 153 4.61 9.91 -16.41
N SER A 154 4.44 10.11 -15.11
CA SER A 154 3.91 11.35 -14.55
C SER A 154 4.89 12.50 -14.77
N ARG A 155 4.36 13.68 -15.09
CA ARG A 155 5.15 14.91 -15.23
C ARG A 155 5.14 15.68 -13.92
N LEU A 156 6.05 15.31 -13.04
CA LEU A 156 6.28 16.03 -11.79
C LEU A 156 7.46 16.99 -12.02
N GLU A 157 7.17 18.12 -12.67
CA GLU A 157 8.14 19.17 -12.94
C GLU A 157 7.83 20.39 -12.08
N VAL A 158 8.85 21.01 -11.50
CA VAL A 158 8.72 22.10 -10.52
C VAL A 158 9.66 23.26 -10.84
N GLY A 159 9.19 24.48 -10.52
CA GLY A 159 9.94 25.72 -10.68
C GLY A 159 10.06 26.23 -12.12
N GLU A 160 10.60 27.45 -12.25
CA GLU A 160 10.92 28.08 -13.53
C GLU A 160 12.12 27.35 -14.15
N GLY A 161 11.90 26.44 -15.04
CA GLY A 161 12.94 25.61 -15.68
C GLY A 161 12.63 24.13 -15.69
N GLY A 162 11.47 23.71 -15.11
CA GLY A 162 10.98 22.36 -15.24
C GLY A 162 11.88 21.30 -14.60
N ARG A 163 12.46 21.58 -13.41
CA ARG A 163 13.23 20.57 -12.66
C ARG A 163 12.32 19.39 -12.35
N ARG A 164 12.75 18.22 -12.78
CA ARG A 164 12.04 16.97 -12.52
C ARG A 164 12.21 16.54 -11.06
N LEU A 165 11.12 16.11 -10.44
CA LEU A 165 11.17 15.50 -9.11
C LEU A 165 11.70 14.07 -9.19
N GLU A 166 12.60 13.73 -8.28
CA GLU A 166 13.03 12.37 -8.01
C GLU A 166 12.16 11.80 -6.89
N VAL A 167 11.26 10.88 -7.23
CA VAL A 167 10.25 10.34 -6.31
C VAL A 167 10.84 9.20 -5.50
N ALA A 168 10.85 9.35 -4.18
CA ALA A 168 11.28 8.33 -3.23
C ALA A 168 10.12 7.41 -2.81
N ALA A 169 8.91 7.95 -2.65
CA ALA A 169 7.71 7.21 -2.29
C ALA A 169 6.46 7.90 -2.84
N ALA A 170 5.40 7.13 -3.11
CA ALA A 170 4.11 7.65 -3.54
C ALA A 170 2.97 6.93 -2.82
N ALA A 171 1.86 7.63 -2.62
CA ALA A 171 0.61 7.11 -2.10
C ALA A 171 -0.56 7.65 -2.93
N SER A 172 -1.60 6.83 -3.10
CA SER A 172 -2.81 7.21 -3.81
C SER A 172 -4.05 6.89 -2.97
N GLY A 173 -4.96 7.84 -2.89
CA GLY A 173 -6.19 7.74 -2.11
C GLY A 173 -7.44 7.49 -2.95
N GLY A 174 -8.56 8.08 -2.55
CA GLY A 174 -9.82 8.03 -3.29
C GLY A 174 -9.71 8.70 -4.67
N TRP A 175 -9.29 9.97 -4.67
CA TRP A 175 -9.23 10.84 -5.85
C TRP A 175 -8.00 11.73 -5.91
N HIS A 176 -7.07 11.61 -4.97
CA HIS A 176 -5.85 12.39 -4.87
C HIS A 176 -4.63 11.49 -4.73
N ALA A 177 -3.47 12.08 -4.90
CA ALA A 177 -2.21 11.39 -4.71
C ALA A 177 -1.17 12.30 -4.08
N LEU A 178 -0.24 11.68 -3.39
CA LEU A 178 0.92 12.30 -2.76
C LEU A 178 2.19 11.61 -3.21
N CYS A 179 3.30 12.34 -3.26
CA CYS A 179 4.62 11.74 -3.26
C CYS A 179 5.57 12.46 -2.32
N VAL A 180 6.62 11.75 -1.94
CA VAL A 180 7.78 12.29 -1.23
C VAL A 180 8.93 12.26 -2.21
N ASP A 181 9.63 13.39 -2.37
CA ASP A 181 10.84 13.44 -3.18
C ASP A 181 12.09 13.00 -2.39
N ALA A 182 13.24 12.95 -3.06
CA ALA A 182 14.49 12.50 -2.46
C ALA A 182 14.95 13.40 -1.29
N ASP A 183 14.55 14.68 -1.28
CA ASP A 183 14.88 15.64 -0.23
C ASP A 183 13.93 15.50 0.98
N GLY A 184 12.82 14.79 0.83
CA GLY A 184 11.78 14.60 1.84
C GLY A 184 10.68 15.66 1.81
N ALA A 185 10.57 16.44 0.72
CA ALA A 185 9.43 17.31 0.51
C ALA A 185 8.22 16.53 0.00
N VAL A 186 7.02 16.97 0.37
CA VAL A 186 5.76 16.34 -0.03
C VAL A 186 5.10 17.14 -1.13
N TRP A 187 4.59 16.42 -2.13
CA TRP A 187 3.88 16.97 -3.27
C TRP A 187 2.51 16.31 -3.38
N GLY A 188 1.45 17.13 -3.59
CA GLY A 188 0.07 16.67 -3.69
C GLY A 188 -0.59 17.10 -4.99
N TRP A 189 -1.51 16.27 -5.52
CA TRP A 189 -2.31 16.56 -6.70
C TRP A 189 -3.60 15.73 -6.75
N GLY A 190 -4.49 16.09 -7.66
CA GLY A 190 -5.77 15.41 -7.89
C GLY A 190 -6.95 16.14 -7.29
N GLY A 191 -7.99 15.40 -6.92
CA GLY A 191 -9.20 15.93 -6.27
C GLY A 191 -8.88 16.59 -4.94
N ASN A 192 -9.49 17.77 -4.70
CA ASN A 192 -9.17 18.61 -3.54
C ASN A 192 -10.42 19.22 -2.87
N GLU A 193 -11.56 18.60 -3.02
CA GLU A 193 -12.84 19.05 -2.44
C GLU A 193 -12.77 19.24 -0.92
N TYR A 194 -11.89 18.49 -0.28
CA TYR A 194 -11.66 18.49 1.16
C TYR A 194 -10.23 18.93 1.52
N ALA A 195 -9.53 19.63 0.63
CA ALA A 195 -8.13 20.03 0.80
C ALA A 195 -7.15 18.84 0.96
N GLN A 196 -7.54 17.63 0.57
CA GLN A 196 -6.73 16.42 0.74
C GLN A 196 -5.43 16.41 -0.10
N ALA A 197 -5.38 17.18 -1.20
CA ALA A 197 -4.17 17.36 -2.01
C ALA A 197 -3.32 18.58 -1.57
N GLY A 198 -3.71 19.23 -0.46
CA GLY A 198 -3.08 20.44 0.08
C GLY A 198 -3.84 21.72 -0.29
N ARG A 199 -3.38 22.86 0.23
CA ARG A 199 -4.02 24.16 -0.02
C ARG A 199 -3.88 24.56 -1.49
N ALA A 200 -5.01 24.94 -2.11
CA ALA A 200 -5.00 25.54 -3.43
C ALA A 200 -4.48 27.00 -3.37
N ASP A 201 -3.66 27.41 -4.32
CA ASP A 201 -3.36 28.80 -4.56
C ASP A 201 -4.32 29.42 -5.58
N ALA A 202 -4.35 30.76 -5.70
CA ALA A 202 -5.25 31.47 -6.61
C ALA A 202 -5.09 31.03 -8.08
N GLU A 203 -3.91 30.57 -8.50
CA GLU A 203 -3.67 30.04 -9.83
C GLU A 203 -4.32 28.66 -10.03
N ALA A 204 -4.21 27.78 -9.03
CA ALA A 204 -4.87 26.46 -9.06
C ALA A 204 -6.40 26.62 -9.04
N GLU A 205 -6.93 27.56 -8.26
CA GLU A 205 -8.35 27.91 -8.23
C GLU A 205 -8.84 28.44 -9.58
N ALA A 206 -8.13 29.38 -10.20
CA ALA A 206 -8.46 29.92 -11.50
C ALA A 206 -8.43 28.86 -12.62
N ARG A 207 -7.43 27.97 -12.60
CA ARG A 207 -7.35 26.85 -13.54
C ARG A 207 -8.48 25.84 -13.33
N SER A 208 -8.82 25.54 -12.09
CA SER A 208 -9.92 24.65 -11.75
C SER A 208 -11.26 25.21 -12.20
N ALA A 209 -11.49 26.53 -12.02
CA ALA A 209 -12.69 27.22 -12.47
C ALA A 209 -12.84 27.27 -14.01
N ALA A 210 -11.75 27.12 -14.76
CA ALA A 210 -11.78 27.07 -16.23
C ALA A 210 -12.19 25.70 -16.80
N ILE A 211 -12.30 24.66 -15.96
CA ILE A 211 -12.80 23.35 -16.38
C ILE A 211 -14.34 23.42 -16.46
N PRO A 212 -14.95 23.02 -17.61
CA PRO A 212 -16.40 22.96 -17.70
C PRO A 212 -16.99 22.07 -16.60
N ASP A 213 -18.09 22.54 -15.99
CA ASP A 213 -18.86 21.73 -15.04
C ASP A 213 -19.17 20.36 -15.66
N ARG A 214 -18.69 19.32 -15.01
CA ARG A 214 -19.06 17.94 -15.32
C ARG A 214 -19.85 17.41 -14.13
N ASP A 215 -20.90 16.63 -14.40
CA ASP A 215 -21.88 16.12 -13.42
C ASP A 215 -21.29 15.41 -12.17
N TRP A 216 -19.95 15.25 -12.10
CA TRP A 216 -19.27 14.45 -11.09
C TRP A 216 -18.11 15.16 -10.38
N ALA A 217 -17.76 16.41 -10.74
CA ALA A 217 -16.74 17.18 -10.03
C ALA A 217 -17.05 18.68 -10.06
N PRO A 218 -17.25 19.32 -8.90
CA PRO A 218 -17.30 20.77 -8.83
C PRO A 218 -15.96 21.36 -9.29
N ALA A 219 -16.02 22.36 -10.16
CA ALA A 219 -14.86 22.96 -10.82
C ALA A 219 -13.79 23.56 -9.87
N ARG A 220 -14.11 23.68 -8.58
CA ARG A 220 -13.24 24.36 -7.58
C ARG A 220 -12.29 23.47 -6.82
N ALA A 221 -12.19 22.18 -7.15
CA ALA A 221 -11.58 21.21 -6.25
C ALA A 221 -10.52 20.33 -6.90
N LEU A 222 -9.65 20.91 -7.74
CA LEU A 222 -8.55 20.13 -8.35
C LEU A 222 -7.20 20.83 -8.18
N ILE A 223 -6.17 20.06 -7.81
CA ILE A 223 -4.76 20.49 -7.87
C ILE A 223 -4.07 19.76 -9.02
N SER A 224 -3.66 20.53 -10.02
CA SER A 224 -2.83 20.08 -11.13
C SER A 224 -2.11 21.30 -11.74
N PRO A 225 -0.80 21.27 -11.96
CA PRO A 225 0.16 20.21 -11.61
C PRO A 225 0.32 20.01 -10.10
N ALA A 226 1.18 19.03 -9.71
CA ALA A 226 1.50 18.76 -8.32
C ALA A 226 2.03 20.01 -7.60
N ARG A 227 1.61 20.20 -6.36
CA ARG A 227 2.02 21.31 -5.50
C ARG A 227 2.75 20.82 -4.25
N MET A 228 3.77 21.57 -3.83
CA MET A 228 4.46 21.30 -2.57
C MET A 228 3.56 21.61 -1.39
N ILE A 229 3.52 20.69 -0.44
CA ILE A 229 2.78 20.82 0.81
C ILE A 229 3.75 21.23 1.89
N PRO A 230 3.56 22.41 2.53
CA PRO A 230 4.48 22.90 3.54
C PRO A 230 4.42 22.06 4.81
N LEU A 231 5.52 21.39 5.14
CA LEU A 231 5.70 20.63 6.36
C LEU A 231 6.97 21.10 7.08
N PRO A 232 7.00 21.07 8.42
CA PRO A 232 8.09 21.72 9.18
C PRO A 232 9.44 20.99 9.09
N PHE A 233 9.43 19.71 8.68
CA PHE A 233 10.62 18.87 8.57
C PHE A 233 10.46 17.84 7.45
N ALA A 234 11.60 17.21 7.06
CA ALA A 234 11.63 16.18 6.04
C ALA A 234 10.75 14.97 6.40
N VAL A 235 10.00 14.51 5.40
CA VAL A 235 9.06 13.40 5.51
C VAL A 235 9.76 12.09 5.15
N SER A 236 9.40 11.03 5.85
CA SER A 236 9.84 9.65 5.58
C SER A 236 8.79 8.82 4.84
N ALA A 237 7.50 9.09 5.05
CA ALA A 237 6.40 8.38 4.41
C ALA A 237 5.14 9.24 4.34
N VAL A 238 4.33 8.99 3.32
CA VAL A 238 2.97 9.53 3.16
C VAL A 238 1.95 8.40 3.04
N SER A 239 0.72 8.66 3.46
CA SER A 239 -0.39 7.73 3.29
C SER A 239 -1.66 8.52 2.99
N CYS A 240 -2.44 8.05 2.00
CA CYS A 240 -3.68 8.67 1.58
C CYS A 240 -4.88 7.86 2.06
N GLY A 241 -5.83 8.53 2.69
CA GLY A 241 -7.15 7.99 2.98
C GLY A 241 -8.14 8.19 1.83
N GLY A 242 -9.43 8.07 2.11
CA GLY A 242 -10.49 8.40 1.14
C GLY A 242 -10.47 9.88 0.76
N MET A 243 -10.51 10.74 1.78
CA MET A 243 -10.59 12.21 1.66
C MET A 243 -9.57 12.91 2.58
N SER A 244 -8.62 12.18 3.14
CA SER A 244 -7.61 12.67 4.07
C SER A 244 -6.22 12.25 3.66
N SER A 245 -5.23 12.94 4.20
CA SER A 245 -3.81 12.75 3.91
C SER A 245 -3.00 12.80 5.18
N PHE A 246 -1.96 11.98 5.22
CA PHE A 246 -1.08 11.85 6.37
C PHE A 246 0.39 11.84 5.94
N ALA A 247 1.23 12.50 6.72
CA ALA A 247 2.68 12.49 6.56
C ALA A 247 3.36 12.07 7.86
N LEU A 248 4.30 11.15 7.75
CA LEU A 248 5.20 10.76 8.83
C LEU A 248 6.55 11.45 8.62
N LEU A 249 6.95 12.28 9.56
CA LEU A 249 8.23 12.96 9.55
C LEU A 249 9.36 12.01 9.97
N ARG A 250 10.59 12.34 9.60
CA ARG A 250 11.79 11.55 9.99
C ARG A 250 12.02 11.51 11.51
N ASP A 251 11.48 12.47 12.25
CA ASP A 251 11.55 12.53 13.72
C ASP A 251 10.44 11.76 14.43
N GLY A 252 9.52 11.11 13.68
CA GLY A 252 8.46 10.26 14.20
C GLY A 252 7.16 11.00 14.52
N ARG A 253 7.04 12.30 14.22
CA ARG A 253 5.78 13.03 14.30
C ARG A 253 4.90 12.73 13.09
N VAL A 254 3.58 12.77 13.29
CA VAL A 254 2.58 12.57 12.25
C VAL A 254 1.81 13.86 12.03
N PHE A 255 1.59 14.21 10.77
CA PHE A 255 0.76 15.34 10.34
C PHE A 255 -0.42 14.84 9.51
N GLU A 256 -1.55 15.53 9.60
CA GLU A 256 -2.78 15.23 8.90
C GLU A 256 -3.40 16.47 8.26
N TRP A 257 -4.09 16.29 7.12
CA TRP A 257 -4.89 17.31 6.47
C TRP A 257 -5.99 16.68 5.61
N GLY A 258 -6.90 17.50 5.09
CA GLY A 258 -8.09 17.03 4.41
C GLY A 258 -9.23 16.74 5.39
N LEU A 259 -10.21 15.92 4.99
CA LEU A 259 -11.31 15.50 5.85
C LEU A 259 -10.90 14.29 6.67
N THR A 260 -10.54 14.51 7.93
CA THR A 260 -10.09 13.47 8.85
C THR A 260 -11.20 12.97 9.78
N SER A 261 -12.26 13.76 9.94
CA SER A 261 -13.48 13.44 10.71
C SER A 261 -14.70 13.92 9.95
N GLU A 262 -15.81 13.18 10.03
CA GLU A 262 -17.10 13.59 9.42
C GLU A 262 -17.77 14.75 10.19
N GLU A 263 -17.32 15.02 11.42
CA GLU A 263 -17.88 16.07 12.31
C GLU A 263 -17.08 17.38 12.25
N GLU A 264 -15.89 17.39 11.59
CA GLU A 264 -15.02 18.56 11.50
C GLU A 264 -15.00 19.13 10.07
N GLU A 265 -14.75 20.44 9.96
CA GLU A 265 -14.43 21.06 8.67
C GLU A 265 -13.10 20.53 8.12
N PRO A 266 -12.95 20.40 6.80
CA PRO A 266 -11.70 19.95 6.19
C PRO A 266 -10.51 20.84 6.58
N ARG A 267 -9.38 20.23 6.90
CA ARG A 267 -8.14 20.94 7.24
C ARG A 267 -7.38 21.28 5.97
N GLU A 268 -7.28 22.55 5.65
CA GLU A 268 -6.57 23.04 4.45
C GLU A 268 -5.05 22.93 4.59
N GLU A 269 -4.52 23.02 5.80
CA GLU A 269 -3.11 22.97 6.10
C GLU A 269 -2.77 21.76 6.98
N PRO A 270 -1.56 21.17 6.81
CA PRO A 270 -1.12 20.06 7.65
C PRO A 270 -1.10 20.46 9.12
N ALA A 271 -1.79 19.70 9.96
CA ALA A 271 -1.83 19.84 11.40
C ALA A 271 -1.12 18.68 12.08
N HIS A 272 -0.42 18.95 13.18
CA HIS A 272 0.22 17.91 13.98
C HIS A 272 -0.82 17.03 14.67
N LEU A 273 -0.76 15.73 14.45
CA LEU A 273 -1.57 14.73 15.14
C LEU A 273 -0.84 14.25 16.40
N PRO A 274 -1.34 14.54 17.62
CA PRO A 274 -0.70 14.11 18.85
C PRO A 274 -0.67 12.57 18.98
N THR A 275 0.49 11.97 19.10
CA THR A 275 0.70 10.50 19.12
C THR A 275 1.06 9.97 20.51
N LEU A 276 0.55 10.58 21.59
CA LEU A 276 0.81 10.19 22.98
C LEU A 276 2.32 10.16 23.31
N ASP A 277 3.09 11.12 22.78
CA ASP A 277 4.55 11.22 22.90
C ASP A 277 5.31 9.97 22.40
N LYS A 278 4.67 9.16 21.54
CA LYS A 278 5.26 7.96 20.96
C LYS A 278 5.91 8.27 19.62
N HIS A 279 7.11 7.73 19.43
CA HIS A 279 7.83 7.83 18.15
C HIS A 279 7.23 6.85 17.13
N VAL A 280 6.49 7.37 16.15
CA VAL A 280 5.89 6.60 15.06
C VAL A 280 6.95 6.28 14.01
N VAL A 281 6.90 5.08 13.44
CA VAL A 281 7.83 4.61 12.39
C VAL A 281 7.11 4.06 11.15
N GLU A 282 5.78 3.92 11.21
CA GLU A 282 4.96 3.48 10.07
C GLU A 282 3.54 4.02 10.22
N ILE A 283 2.94 4.46 9.12
CA ILE A 283 1.54 4.91 9.03
C ILE A 283 0.83 4.14 7.93
N ALA A 284 -0.44 3.81 8.13
CA ALA A 284 -1.30 3.19 7.13
C ALA A 284 -2.71 3.79 7.24
N ALA A 285 -3.14 4.51 6.21
CA ALA A 285 -4.45 5.11 6.13
C ALA A 285 -5.41 4.19 5.38
N GLY A 286 -6.57 3.93 6.00
CA GLY A 286 -7.74 3.37 5.35
C GLY A 286 -8.63 4.46 4.77
N SER A 287 -9.89 4.12 4.37
CA SER A 287 -10.76 5.16 3.82
C SER A 287 -11.05 6.27 4.83
N PHE A 288 -11.28 5.92 6.10
CA PHE A 288 -11.67 6.86 7.16
C PHE A 288 -11.02 6.54 8.51
N HIS A 289 -9.88 5.86 8.53
CA HIS A 289 -9.13 5.58 9.75
C HIS A 289 -7.64 5.52 9.48
N LEU A 290 -6.85 5.69 10.52
CA LEU A 290 -5.39 5.64 10.48
C LEU A 290 -4.88 4.62 11.50
N LEU A 291 -3.93 3.82 11.08
CA LEU A 291 -3.09 3.01 11.95
C LEU A 291 -1.69 3.61 12.00
N MET A 292 -1.08 3.60 13.18
CA MET A 292 0.29 4.07 13.40
C MET A 292 1.06 3.03 14.21
N ARG A 293 2.22 2.62 13.74
CA ARG A 293 3.11 1.72 14.46
C ARG A 293 4.27 2.48 15.06
N THR A 294 4.50 2.28 16.34
CA THR A 294 5.60 2.91 17.06
C THR A 294 6.90 2.11 16.91
N ARG A 295 8.02 2.75 17.25
CA ARG A 295 9.35 2.11 17.30
C ARG A 295 9.39 0.89 18.22
N ASN A 296 8.56 0.87 19.27
CA ASN A 296 8.47 -0.24 20.21
C ASN A 296 7.54 -1.38 19.75
N GLY A 297 6.91 -1.24 18.56
CA GLY A 297 5.99 -2.23 18.02
C GLY A 297 4.56 -2.16 18.57
N GLU A 298 4.20 -1.08 19.27
CA GLU A 298 2.83 -0.79 19.63
C GLU A 298 2.06 -0.29 18.40
N VAL A 299 0.75 -0.46 18.38
CA VAL A 299 -0.13 0.06 17.33
C VAL A 299 -1.14 1.02 17.93
N LEU A 300 -1.23 2.22 17.35
CA LEU A 300 -2.28 3.18 17.65
C LEU A 300 -3.27 3.21 16.49
N SER A 301 -4.53 3.50 16.81
CA SER A 301 -5.60 3.72 15.82
C SER A 301 -6.34 5.02 16.10
N TYR A 302 -6.91 5.63 15.03
CA TYR A 302 -7.56 6.93 15.03
C TYR A 302 -8.58 7.01 13.89
N GLY A 303 -9.67 7.75 14.08
CA GLY A 303 -10.68 8.04 13.07
C GLY A 303 -11.99 7.26 13.25
N ASN A 304 -12.66 6.89 12.15
CA ASN A 304 -13.94 6.20 12.14
C ASN A 304 -13.82 4.74 12.60
N GLY A 305 -14.74 4.29 13.47
CA GLY A 305 -14.73 2.96 14.06
C GLY A 305 -16.04 2.18 13.85
N MET A 306 -16.96 2.63 12.97
CA MET A 306 -18.31 2.08 12.84
C MET A 306 -18.39 0.58 12.48
N TYR A 307 -17.32 0.01 11.95
CA TYR A 307 -17.18 -1.44 11.66
C TYR A 307 -16.16 -2.13 12.57
N GLY A 308 -15.67 -1.45 13.63
CA GLY A 308 -14.66 -1.97 14.52
C GLY A 308 -13.23 -1.90 13.96
N GLN A 309 -12.98 -1.20 12.84
CA GLN A 309 -11.69 -1.10 12.16
C GLN A 309 -10.59 -0.46 13.02
N LEU A 310 -10.93 0.21 14.12
CA LEU A 310 -9.97 0.73 15.08
C LEU A 310 -9.38 -0.35 16.02
N GLY A 311 -10.05 -1.49 16.17
CA GLY A 311 -9.56 -2.58 17.03
C GLY A 311 -9.60 -2.29 18.54
N LEU A 312 -10.38 -1.29 18.97
CA LEU A 312 -10.44 -0.78 20.34
C LEU A 312 -11.53 -1.44 21.20
N GLY A 313 -12.18 -2.49 20.70
CA GLY A 313 -13.22 -3.24 21.42
C GLY A 313 -14.64 -2.67 21.27
N ALA A 314 -14.85 -1.64 20.44
CA ALA A 314 -16.14 -0.99 20.24
C ALA A 314 -16.37 -0.59 18.77
N PHE A 315 -17.63 -0.38 18.40
CA PHE A 315 -18.07 0.22 17.14
C PHE A 315 -18.23 1.74 17.33
N SER A 316 -17.14 2.43 17.61
CA SER A 316 -17.15 3.88 17.85
C SER A 316 -15.91 4.53 17.25
N ALA A 317 -16.04 5.80 16.86
CA ALA A 317 -14.93 6.62 16.42
C ALA A 317 -13.96 6.93 17.58
N ALA A 318 -12.75 7.32 17.21
CA ALA A 318 -11.74 7.85 18.12
C ALA A 318 -11.16 9.12 17.53
N ASP A 319 -11.43 10.26 18.17
CA ASP A 319 -11.00 11.64 17.79
C ASP A 319 -9.55 11.91 18.13
N LYS A 320 -8.92 10.99 18.85
CA LYS A 320 -7.50 11.01 19.20
C LYS A 320 -6.90 9.62 19.07
N PRO A 321 -5.61 9.52 18.72
CA PRO A 321 -4.92 8.24 18.69
C PRO A 321 -5.04 7.47 19.99
N ARG A 322 -5.40 6.19 19.91
CA ARG A 322 -5.53 5.26 21.04
C ARG A 322 -4.73 3.99 20.78
N VAL A 323 -4.11 3.45 21.81
CA VAL A 323 -3.34 2.19 21.72
C VAL A 323 -4.29 1.00 21.59
N ILE A 324 -3.96 0.08 20.66
CA ILE A 324 -4.65 -1.21 20.54
C ILE A 324 -4.02 -2.19 21.53
N GLU A 325 -4.70 -2.45 22.64
CA GLU A 325 -4.17 -3.23 23.77
C GLU A 325 -3.83 -4.70 23.41
N THR A 326 -4.45 -5.26 22.37
CA THR A 326 -4.16 -6.63 21.91
C THR A 326 -2.68 -6.87 21.63
N PHE A 327 -1.94 -5.83 21.22
CA PHE A 327 -0.52 -5.93 20.85
C PHE A 327 0.45 -5.53 21.98
N GLY A 328 -0.03 -5.25 23.19
CA GLY A 328 0.79 -4.72 24.29
C GLY A 328 1.97 -5.60 24.74
N ARG A 329 1.95 -6.90 24.40
CA ARG A 329 3.05 -7.85 24.67
C ARG A 329 3.66 -8.46 23.42
N VAL A 330 3.13 -8.13 22.24
CA VAL A 330 3.51 -8.72 20.96
C VAL A 330 3.98 -7.59 20.04
N GLY A 331 5.26 -7.50 19.79
CA GLY A 331 5.79 -6.46 18.89
C GLY A 331 5.23 -6.63 17.47
N VAL A 332 4.59 -5.58 16.95
CA VAL A 332 4.13 -5.51 15.56
C VAL A 332 5.25 -5.04 14.66
N ALA A 333 5.43 -5.72 13.52
CA ALA A 333 6.44 -5.41 12.52
C ALA A 333 5.87 -4.66 11.32
N LYS A 334 4.58 -4.90 10.98
CA LYS A 334 3.88 -4.28 9.84
C LYS A 334 2.43 -3.98 10.18
N ILE A 335 1.90 -2.91 9.58
CA ILE A 335 0.49 -2.55 9.64
C ILE A 335 -0.04 -2.28 8.24
N ALA A 336 -1.34 -2.52 8.02
CA ALA A 336 -2.04 -2.14 6.82
C ALA A 336 -3.48 -1.74 7.14
N ALA A 337 -4.01 -0.76 6.41
CA ALA A 337 -5.39 -0.32 6.49
C ALA A 337 -6.03 -0.36 5.11
N GLY A 338 -7.22 -0.94 5.01
CA GLY A 338 -8.02 -1.01 3.80
C GLY A 338 -9.22 -0.09 3.85
N GLY A 339 -10.24 -0.32 3.01
CA GLY A 339 -11.44 0.53 3.02
C GLY A 339 -12.07 0.64 4.41
N TRP A 340 -12.34 -0.52 5.03
CA TRP A 340 -13.06 -0.61 6.31
C TRP A 340 -12.52 -1.72 7.22
N HIS A 341 -11.30 -2.16 7.01
CA HIS A 341 -10.67 -3.20 7.80
C HIS A 341 -9.18 -2.92 7.95
N SER A 342 -8.57 -3.59 8.90
CA SER A 342 -7.21 -3.36 9.36
C SER A 342 -6.46 -4.67 9.51
N ALA A 343 -5.15 -4.62 9.38
CA ALA A 343 -4.28 -5.75 9.63
C ALA A 343 -2.99 -5.35 10.33
N ALA A 344 -2.41 -6.29 11.05
CA ALA A 344 -1.07 -6.18 11.62
C ALA A 344 -0.34 -7.52 11.50
N VAL A 345 0.95 -7.45 11.20
CA VAL A 345 1.85 -8.60 11.20
C VAL A 345 2.81 -8.44 12.37
N THR A 346 2.90 -9.45 13.21
CA THR A 346 3.85 -9.44 14.34
C THR A 346 5.27 -9.69 13.89
N ALA A 347 6.25 -9.38 14.72
CA ALA A 347 7.66 -9.70 14.46
C ALA A 347 7.93 -11.22 14.28
N GLY A 348 7.00 -12.06 14.75
CA GLY A 348 7.04 -13.52 14.53
C GLY A 348 6.32 -13.99 13.26
N GLY A 349 5.81 -13.10 12.41
CA GLY A 349 5.12 -13.45 11.16
C GLY A 349 3.65 -13.86 11.34
N LEU A 350 3.02 -13.62 12.50
CA LEU A 350 1.61 -13.89 12.72
C LEU A 350 0.76 -12.73 12.20
N LEU A 351 -0.27 -13.05 11.41
CA LEU A 351 -1.20 -12.09 10.83
C LEU A 351 -2.45 -11.94 11.69
N TYR A 352 -2.78 -10.70 12.03
CA TYR A 352 -4.03 -10.32 12.68
C TYR A 352 -4.84 -9.42 11.77
N THR A 353 -6.17 -9.61 11.74
CA THR A 353 -7.12 -8.76 11.01
C THR A 353 -8.30 -8.39 11.88
N TRP A 354 -8.92 -7.22 11.62
CA TRP A 354 -10.10 -6.73 12.32
C TRP A 354 -10.84 -5.68 11.48
N GLY A 355 -12.01 -5.24 11.94
CA GLY A 355 -12.88 -4.33 11.22
C GLY A 355 -14.01 -5.05 10.51
N ARG A 356 -14.45 -4.52 9.35
CA ARG A 356 -15.56 -5.05 8.56
C ARG A 356 -15.26 -6.43 8.00
N GLY A 357 -16.11 -7.41 8.34
CA GLY A 357 -15.94 -8.82 7.94
C GLY A 357 -16.62 -9.21 6.64
N GLU A 358 -17.49 -8.36 6.10
CA GLU A 358 -18.26 -8.62 4.89
C GLU A 358 -17.38 -9.12 3.73
N TYR A 359 -17.89 -10.08 2.96
CA TYR A 359 -17.19 -10.82 1.89
C TYR A 359 -16.00 -11.67 2.36
N GLY A 360 -15.84 -11.91 3.66
CA GLY A 360 -14.72 -12.68 4.20
C GLY A 360 -13.36 -11.97 4.14
N ARG A 361 -13.34 -10.63 3.99
CA ARG A 361 -12.09 -9.84 3.85
C ARG A 361 -11.14 -9.93 5.04
N LEU A 362 -11.59 -10.45 6.18
CA LEU A 362 -10.75 -10.66 7.36
C LEU A 362 -9.98 -11.98 7.35
N GLY A 363 -10.34 -12.94 6.48
CA GLY A 363 -9.60 -14.19 6.38
C GLY A 363 -9.95 -15.24 7.45
N HIS A 364 -11.13 -15.14 8.07
CA HIS A 364 -11.58 -16.06 9.14
C HIS A 364 -12.51 -17.18 8.63
N GLY A 365 -12.33 -17.60 7.38
CA GLY A 365 -13.14 -18.63 6.77
C GLY A 365 -14.59 -18.17 6.56
N ASP A 366 -15.55 -18.99 7.00
CA ASP A 366 -16.98 -18.71 6.86
C ASP A 366 -17.50 -17.62 7.82
N ASP A 367 -16.69 -17.19 8.79
CA ASP A 367 -17.05 -16.09 9.71
C ASP A 367 -16.82 -14.72 9.06
N CYS A 368 -17.85 -14.21 8.40
CA CYS A 368 -17.86 -12.90 7.76
C CYS A 368 -18.34 -11.76 8.69
N LYS A 369 -18.36 -11.96 10.00
CA LYS A 369 -18.78 -10.94 10.96
C LYS A 369 -17.68 -9.92 11.23
N ASP A 370 -18.09 -8.70 11.51
CA ASP A 370 -17.19 -7.62 11.93
C ASP A 370 -16.45 -7.98 13.24
N LYS A 371 -15.21 -7.52 13.35
CA LYS A 371 -14.37 -7.76 14.53
C LYS A 371 -13.92 -6.42 15.13
N VAL A 372 -14.30 -6.17 16.36
CA VAL A 372 -13.93 -4.94 17.08
C VAL A 372 -12.56 -4.98 17.74
N VAL A 373 -11.90 -6.13 17.73
CA VAL A 373 -10.54 -6.33 18.22
C VAL A 373 -9.76 -7.19 17.22
N PRO A 374 -8.42 -7.04 17.16
CA PRO A 374 -7.57 -7.87 16.31
C PRO A 374 -7.78 -9.38 16.58
N GLN A 375 -7.99 -10.15 15.51
CA GLN A 375 -8.14 -11.61 15.54
C GLN A 375 -7.04 -12.26 14.71
N LEU A 376 -6.43 -13.31 15.23
CA LEU A 376 -5.42 -14.10 14.51
C LEU A 376 -6.06 -14.80 13.31
N VAL A 377 -5.44 -14.63 12.13
CA VAL A 377 -5.82 -15.38 10.92
C VAL A 377 -5.19 -16.77 10.99
N ASP A 378 -6.01 -17.80 10.80
CA ASP A 378 -5.53 -19.18 10.77
C ASP A 378 -4.99 -19.51 9.36
N LEU A 379 -3.69 -19.57 9.22
CA LEU A 379 -2.97 -19.93 8.00
C LEU A 379 -2.40 -21.35 8.04
N GLY A 380 -2.82 -22.15 9.03
CA GLY A 380 -2.27 -23.48 9.30
C GLY A 380 -0.96 -23.42 10.11
N GLU A 381 -0.36 -24.59 10.32
CA GLU A 381 0.84 -24.72 11.17
C GLU A 381 2.16 -24.70 10.39
N ASP A 382 2.10 -24.62 9.05
CA ASP A 382 3.28 -24.59 8.20
C ASP A 382 4.03 -23.26 8.35
N GLU A 383 5.33 -23.32 8.66
CA GLU A 383 6.19 -22.13 8.80
C GLU A 383 6.34 -21.34 7.49
N SER A 384 6.13 -21.97 6.33
CA SER A 384 6.09 -21.29 5.02
C SER A 384 4.95 -20.27 4.91
N ASN A 385 3.94 -20.36 5.77
CA ASN A 385 2.81 -19.43 5.86
C ASN A 385 3.05 -18.23 6.79
N PHE A 386 4.23 -18.09 7.41
CA PHE A 386 4.55 -16.86 8.14
C PHE A 386 4.57 -15.66 7.20
N ILE A 387 3.93 -14.57 7.64
CA ILE A 387 3.72 -13.37 6.84
C ILE A 387 4.86 -12.38 7.03
N ALA A 388 5.39 -11.87 5.92
CA ALA A 388 6.39 -10.80 5.88
C ALA A 388 5.77 -9.43 5.67
N ASP A 389 4.70 -9.34 4.85
CA ASP A 389 4.02 -8.07 4.53
C ASP A 389 2.54 -8.30 4.24
N VAL A 390 1.71 -7.26 4.34
CA VAL A 390 0.26 -7.33 4.14
C VAL A 390 -0.24 -6.05 3.47
N ALA A 391 -1.17 -6.18 2.53
CA ALA A 391 -1.84 -5.06 1.87
C ALA A 391 -3.35 -5.31 1.84
N LEU A 392 -4.12 -4.26 2.11
CA LEU A 392 -5.56 -4.30 2.21
C LEU A 392 -6.19 -3.38 1.18
N GLY A 393 -7.17 -3.90 0.43
CA GLY A 393 -7.93 -3.14 -0.54
C GLY A 393 -9.30 -2.69 -0.03
N GLY A 394 -10.20 -2.30 -0.93
CA GLY A 394 -11.55 -1.89 -0.57
C GLY A 394 -12.36 -3.02 0.08
N SER A 395 -12.26 -4.24 -0.43
CA SER A 395 -13.01 -5.41 0.05
C SER A 395 -12.28 -6.73 -0.11
N HIS A 396 -10.97 -6.72 -0.29
CA HIS A 396 -10.09 -7.89 -0.38
C HIS A 396 -8.79 -7.61 0.37
N SER A 397 -8.05 -8.66 0.63
CA SER A 397 -6.79 -8.63 1.37
C SER A 397 -5.77 -9.50 0.68
N CYS A 398 -4.51 -9.10 0.73
CA CYS A 398 -3.38 -9.87 0.25
C CYS A 398 -2.26 -9.86 1.29
N ALA A 399 -1.51 -10.95 1.38
CA ALA A 399 -0.33 -11.03 2.24
C ALA A 399 0.82 -11.68 1.48
N ILE A 400 2.05 -11.27 1.80
CA ILE A 400 3.28 -11.88 1.29
C ILE A 400 3.84 -12.76 2.41
N THR A 401 4.11 -14.02 2.12
CA THR A 401 4.80 -14.92 3.05
C THR A 401 6.30 -14.61 3.13
N CYS A 402 6.98 -15.11 4.15
CA CYS A 402 8.45 -14.96 4.27
C CYS A 402 9.21 -15.59 3.08
N GLU A 403 8.59 -16.51 2.35
CA GLU A 403 9.12 -17.11 1.12
C GLU A 403 8.81 -16.29 -0.15
N GLY A 404 8.05 -15.18 -0.01
CA GLY A 404 7.67 -14.32 -1.14
C GLY A 404 6.48 -14.83 -1.95
N HIS A 405 5.69 -15.78 -1.41
CA HIS A 405 4.43 -16.19 -1.98
C HIS A 405 3.32 -15.21 -1.59
N VAL A 406 2.32 -15.06 -2.46
CA VAL A 406 1.15 -14.21 -2.19
C VAL A 406 -0.06 -15.07 -1.83
N LEU A 407 -0.70 -14.71 -0.72
CA LEU A 407 -2.02 -15.19 -0.33
C LEU A 407 -3.06 -14.08 -0.58
N SER A 408 -4.27 -14.43 -1.00
CA SER A 408 -5.38 -13.50 -1.20
C SER A 408 -6.69 -14.06 -0.67
N TRP A 409 -7.58 -13.17 -0.18
CA TRP A 409 -8.91 -13.52 0.30
C TRP A 409 -9.84 -12.30 0.28
N GLY A 410 -11.14 -12.51 0.52
CA GLY A 410 -12.15 -11.47 0.56
C GLY A 410 -13.13 -11.58 -0.60
N ARG A 411 -13.58 -10.45 -1.13
CA ARG A 411 -14.57 -10.41 -2.22
C ARG A 411 -14.02 -11.02 -3.50
N ASN A 412 -14.73 -12.04 -4.02
CA ASN A 412 -14.31 -12.81 -5.20
C ASN A 412 -15.07 -12.37 -6.46
N THR A 413 -14.97 -11.09 -6.84
CA THR A 413 -15.57 -10.59 -8.09
C THR A 413 -14.54 -9.81 -8.88
N LEU A 414 -14.69 -9.74 -10.21
CA LEU A 414 -13.80 -8.98 -11.11
C LEU A 414 -12.32 -9.39 -11.02
N GLY A 415 -12.03 -10.64 -10.64
CA GLY A 415 -10.67 -11.18 -10.60
C GLY A 415 -9.76 -10.65 -9.47
N ARG A 416 -10.30 -9.87 -8.50
CA ARG A 416 -9.47 -9.17 -7.49
C ARG A 416 -8.64 -10.06 -6.58
N LEU A 417 -8.96 -11.36 -6.49
CA LEU A 417 -8.16 -12.32 -5.73
C LEU A 417 -6.95 -12.85 -6.52
N GLY A 418 -6.88 -12.63 -7.84
CA GLY A 418 -5.76 -13.08 -8.67
C GLY A 418 -5.59 -14.59 -8.73
N ARG A 419 -6.63 -15.35 -8.37
CA ARG A 419 -6.67 -16.82 -8.37
C ARG A 419 -8.05 -17.35 -8.69
N VAL A 420 -8.09 -18.56 -9.21
CA VAL A 420 -9.36 -19.28 -9.39
C VAL A 420 -9.86 -19.74 -8.03
N VAL A 421 -11.13 -19.45 -7.74
CA VAL A 421 -11.85 -19.93 -6.56
C VAL A 421 -12.94 -20.87 -7.07
N SER A 422 -12.96 -22.10 -6.56
CA SER A 422 -13.88 -23.15 -7.02
C SER A 422 -15.35 -22.84 -6.70
N ASP A 423 -15.59 -22.13 -5.59
CA ASP A 423 -16.90 -21.67 -5.20
C ASP A 423 -17.25 -20.38 -5.96
N PRO A 424 -18.38 -20.34 -6.70
CA PRO A 424 -18.86 -19.15 -7.39
C PRO A 424 -19.34 -18.04 -6.45
N SER A 425 -19.33 -18.26 -5.14
CA SER A 425 -19.69 -17.26 -4.12
C SER A 425 -18.91 -15.96 -4.32
N PRO A 426 -19.54 -14.78 -4.17
CA PRO A 426 -18.85 -13.51 -4.19
C PRO A 426 -17.92 -13.30 -2.98
N SER A 427 -17.91 -14.23 -2.04
CA SER A 427 -17.19 -14.19 -0.76
C SER A 427 -16.21 -15.36 -0.66
N CYS A 428 -14.96 -15.08 -0.31
CA CYS A 428 -13.94 -16.10 -0.06
C CYS A 428 -13.13 -15.71 1.18
N GLY A 429 -13.53 -16.19 2.34
CA GLY A 429 -12.90 -15.89 3.63
C GLY A 429 -11.65 -16.73 3.92
N HIS A 430 -11.34 -17.75 3.11
CA HIS A 430 -10.14 -18.57 3.27
C HIS A 430 -8.97 -17.99 2.47
N PRO A 431 -7.86 -17.62 3.13
CA PRO A 431 -6.63 -17.25 2.43
C PRO A 431 -6.18 -18.36 1.48
N GLY A 432 -5.82 -17.99 0.25
CA GLY A 432 -5.38 -18.96 -0.74
C GLY A 432 -4.31 -18.38 -1.65
N ARG A 433 -3.45 -19.27 -2.16
CA ARG A 433 -2.24 -18.90 -2.92
C ARG A 433 -2.59 -18.30 -4.29
N VAL A 434 -1.94 -17.20 -4.62
CA VAL A 434 -1.94 -16.57 -5.95
C VAL A 434 -0.82 -17.20 -6.76
N VAL A 435 -1.12 -17.66 -7.98
CA VAL A 435 -0.15 -18.29 -8.87
C VAL A 435 0.29 -17.27 -9.93
N PHE A 436 1.59 -17.02 -9.97
CA PHE A 436 2.20 -16.15 -10.97
C PHE A 436 2.55 -16.94 -12.25
N PRO A 437 2.66 -16.28 -13.41
CA PRO A 437 3.06 -16.93 -14.66
C PRO A 437 4.40 -17.66 -14.49
N PRO A 438 4.56 -18.85 -15.10
CA PRO A 438 5.79 -19.62 -14.98
C PRO A 438 6.99 -18.88 -15.61
N LEU A 439 8.17 -19.08 -15.04
CA LEU A 439 9.44 -18.63 -15.60
C LEU A 439 10.20 -19.79 -16.25
N PRO A 440 10.95 -19.54 -17.34
CA PRO A 440 11.80 -20.56 -17.93
C PRO A 440 12.97 -20.93 -16.98
N GLY A 441 13.53 -22.14 -17.14
CA GLY A 441 14.73 -22.58 -16.43
C GLY A 441 14.52 -22.91 -14.95
N GLY A 442 13.29 -23.27 -14.53
CA GLY A 442 13.02 -23.65 -13.14
C GLY A 442 13.07 -22.48 -12.15
N ARG A 443 13.00 -21.26 -12.64
CA ARG A 443 12.91 -20.07 -11.79
C ARG A 443 11.47 -19.82 -11.33
N PHE A 444 11.31 -19.01 -10.27
CA PHE A 444 10.02 -18.61 -9.75
C PHE A 444 10.01 -17.12 -9.41
N TRP A 445 8.81 -16.54 -9.29
CA TRP A 445 8.62 -15.17 -8.85
C TRP A 445 8.52 -15.09 -7.33
N ARG A 446 9.49 -14.41 -6.71
CA ARG A 446 9.41 -13.99 -5.31
C ARG A 446 8.87 -12.56 -5.26
N VAL A 447 7.74 -12.38 -4.60
CA VAL A 447 7.12 -11.06 -4.46
C VAL A 447 7.76 -10.29 -3.30
N ASP A 448 8.22 -9.07 -3.59
CA ASP A 448 8.86 -8.19 -2.62
C ASP A 448 7.90 -7.12 -2.09
N LYS A 449 7.01 -6.62 -2.95
CA LYS A 449 6.06 -5.54 -2.63
C LYS A 449 4.71 -5.83 -3.20
N ILE A 450 3.67 -5.45 -2.45
CA ILE A 450 2.28 -5.57 -2.86
C ILE A 450 1.51 -4.32 -2.44
N SER A 451 0.56 -3.90 -3.28
CA SER A 451 -0.37 -2.82 -2.97
C SER A 451 -1.76 -3.18 -3.48
N CYS A 452 -2.77 -2.99 -2.65
CA CYS A 452 -4.16 -3.26 -2.96
C CYS A 452 -4.94 -1.96 -3.11
N GLY A 453 -5.64 -1.80 -4.22
CA GLY A 453 -6.54 -0.68 -4.46
C GLY A 453 -8.01 -1.00 -4.12
N GLY A 454 -8.95 -0.21 -4.63
CA GLY A 454 -10.38 -0.45 -4.39
C GLY A 454 -10.83 -1.83 -4.89
N ARG A 455 -10.39 -2.22 -6.10
CA ARG A 455 -10.82 -3.46 -6.78
C ARG A 455 -9.70 -4.18 -7.55
N HIS A 456 -8.45 -3.79 -7.37
CA HIS A 456 -7.29 -4.34 -8.08
C HIS A 456 -6.09 -4.44 -7.15
N THR A 457 -5.06 -5.12 -7.60
CA THR A 457 -3.81 -5.32 -6.86
C THR A 457 -2.62 -5.19 -7.79
N LEU A 458 -1.56 -4.58 -7.32
CA LEU A 458 -0.24 -4.54 -7.95
C LEU A 458 0.78 -5.27 -7.09
N ALA A 459 1.72 -5.96 -7.73
CA ALA A 459 2.84 -6.61 -7.07
C ALA A 459 4.15 -6.39 -7.84
N VAL A 460 5.23 -6.12 -7.13
CA VAL A 460 6.60 -6.15 -7.66
C VAL A 460 7.24 -7.46 -7.24
N ALA A 461 7.72 -8.22 -8.21
CA ALA A 461 8.35 -9.51 -8.00
C ALA A 461 9.72 -9.58 -8.65
N VAL A 462 10.58 -10.42 -8.08
CA VAL A 462 11.93 -10.71 -8.54
C VAL A 462 11.99 -12.15 -9.01
N ALA A 463 12.61 -12.38 -10.17
CA ALA A 463 12.84 -13.72 -10.67
C ALA A 463 14.02 -14.37 -9.93
N GLU A 464 13.76 -15.45 -9.20
CA GLU A 464 14.77 -16.19 -8.44
C GLU A 464 14.91 -17.63 -8.93
N ASN A 465 16.08 -18.23 -8.74
CA ASN A 465 16.28 -19.64 -8.95
C ASN A 465 15.68 -20.43 -7.80
N LEU A 466 15.12 -21.60 -8.08
CA LEU A 466 14.74 -22.52 -7.01
C LEU A 466 15.98 -22.81 -6.15
N PRO A 467 15.84 -22.77 -4.80
CA PRO A 467 16.92 -23.22 -3.94
C PRO A 467 17.29 -24.65 -4.38
N SER A 468 18.59 -24.89 -4.68
CA SER A 468 19.05 -26.23 -4.92
C SER A 468 18.65 -27.07 -3.72
N ALA A 469 17.87 -28.14 -3.93
CA ALA A 469 17.60 -29.10 -2.88
C ALA A 469 18.98 -29.47 -2.30
N ALA A 470 19.20 -29.13 -1.03
CA ALA A 470 20.41 -29.52 -0.34
C ALA A 470 20.50 -31.03 -0.42
N ALA A 471 21.54 -31.51 -1.14
CA ALA A 471 21.84 -32.92 -1.33
C ALA A 471 22.21 -33.58 0.00
#